data_77d67f140e88260ba8a66c10508071b2
#
_entry.id   77d67f140e88260ba8a66c10508071b2
#
_cell.length_a   1.000
_cell.length_b   1.000
_cell.length_c   1.000
_cell.angle_alpha   90.00
_cell.angle_beta   90.00
_cell.angle_gamma   90.00
#
_symmetry.space_group_name_H-M   'P 1'
#
loop_
_entity.id
_entity.type
_entity.pdbx_description
1 polymer ?
#
loop_
_entity_poly.entity_id
_entity_poly.type
_entity_poly.pdbx_seq_one_letter_code
_entity_poly.pdbx_strand_id
1 'polypeptide(L)'
;VADRSTREAFLASTRAVVGPRGQTVSAKQHFEKFESIPSLLIWGGKDRMIPAKHADNIRREVPNSRVEIFPDAGHFPQLDEPDFFFRLLAEFLAANHTDSSDADTGAPTEITPAAMPLQRP
;
A
#
# COMPACT_ATOMS: atom_id res chain seq x y z
N VAL A 1 17.14 25.13 -7.12
CA VAL A 1 15.93 25.87 -7.54
C VAL A 1 15.31 25.05 -8.66
N ALA A 2 14.08 24.52 -8.44
CA ALA A 2 13.38 23.77 -9.49
C ALA A 2 13.15 24.69 -10.69
N ASP A 3 13.45 24.20 -11.89
CA ASP A 3 13.27 24.97 -13.10
C ASP A 3 11.77 25.19 -13.40
N ARG A 4 11.47 26.08 -14.33
CA ARG A 4 10.09 26.46 -14.66
C ARG A 4 9.28 25.27 -15.18
N SER A 5 9.88 24.39 -15.98
CA SER A 5 9.21 23.22 -16.55
C SER A 5 8.83 22.21 -15.46
N THR A 6 9.70 21.97 -14.49
CA THR A 6 9.44 21.10 -13.32
C THR A 6 8.29 21.65 -12.47
N ARG A 7 8.24 22.97 -12.26
CA ARG A 7 7.13 23.60 -11.51
C ARG A 7 5.80 23.50 -12.27
N GLU A 8 5.80 23.71 -13.55
CA GLU A 8 4.61 23.63 -14.41
C GLU A 8 4.08 22.19 -14.44
N ALA A 9 4.96 21.19 -14.58
CA ALA A 9 4.60 19.78 -14.53
C ALA A 9 4.01 19.39 -13.17
N PHE A 10 4.63 19.83 -12.07
CA PHE A 10 4.12 19.58 -10.72
C PHE A 10 2.74 20.19 -10.51
N LEU A 11 2.55 21.45 -10.92
CA LEU A 11 1.25 22.12 -10.81
C LEU A 11 0.17 21.46 -11.68
N ALA A 12 0.52 21.01 -12.88
CA ALA A 12 -0.39 20.30 -13.76
C ALA A 12 -0.83 18.96 -13.14
N SER A 13 0.11 18.18 -12.61
CA SER A 13 -0.18 16.91 -11.92
C SER A 13 -1.06 17.12 -10.69
N THR A 14 -0.74 18.14 -9.88
CA THR A 14 -1.54 18.46 -8.68
C THR A 14 -2.97 18.86 -9.06
N ARG A 15 -3.15 19.71 -10.07
CA ARG A 15 -4.48 20.13 -10.54
C ARG A 15 -5.30 19.01 -11.15
N ALA A 16 -4.63 17.99 -11.72
CA ALA A 16 -5.32 16.81 -12.27
C ALA A 16 -5.98 15.96 -11.18
N VAL A 17 -5.41 15.94 -9.97
CA VAL A 17 -5.87 15.08 -8.87
C VAL A 17 -6.57 15.83 -7.74
N VAL A 18 -6.40 17.14 -7.64
CA VAL A 18 -6.98 17.99 -6.59
C VAL A 18 -7.73 19.17 -7.19
N GLY A 19 -9.03 19.24 -6.96
CA GLY A 19 -9.90 20.35 -7.36
C GLY A 19 -10.32 21.21 -6.17
N PRO A 20 -11.12 22.29 -6.43
CA PRO A 20 -11.62 23.18 -5.38
C PRO A 20 -12.47 22.50 -4.30
N ARG A 21 -13.04 21.34 -4.61
CA ARG A 21 -13.85 20.53 -3.68
C ARG A 21 -13.09 19.35 -3.08
N GLY A 22 -11.77 19.30 -3.22
CA GLY A 22 -10.91 18.22 -2.75
C GLY A 22 -10.40 17.30 -3.86
N GLN A 23 -10.10 16.07 -3.51
CA GLN A 23 -9.55 15.09 -4.43
C GLN A 23 -10.56 14.70 -5.52
N THR A 24 -10.17 14.80 -6.78
CA THR A 24 -11.02 14.50 -7.95
C THR A 24 -10.88 13.06 -8.43
N VAL A 25 -9.76 12.41 -8.10
CA VAL A 25 -9.48 11.02 -8.46
C VAL A 25 -9.60 10.15 -7.21
N SER A 26 -10.37 9.08 -7.30
CA SER A 26 -10.53 8.10 -6.23
C SER A 26 -10.36 6.68 -6.76
N ALA A 27 -9.58 5.87 -6.06
CA ALA A 27 -9.43 4.45 -6.37
C ALA A 27 -10.61 3.59 -5.85
N LYS A 28 -11.53 4.16 -5.09
CA LYS A 28 -12.64 3.43 -4.45
C LYS A 28 -13.46 2.59 -5.42
N GLN A 29 -13.74 3.12 -6.61
CA GLN A 29 -14.49 2.42 -7.67
C GLN A 29 -13.76 1.19 -8.23
N HIS A 30 -12.51 0.96 -7.84
CA HIS A 30 -11.70 -0.16 -8.28
C HIS A 30 -11.31 -1.10 -7.14
N PHE A 31 -11.77 -0.85 -5.91
CA PHE A 31 -11.39 -1.67 -4.74
C PHE A 31 -11.86 -3.12 -4.87
N GLU A 32 -12.98 -3.38 -5.52
CA GLU A 32 -13.42 -4.73 -5.84
C GLU A 32 -12.39 -5.57 -6.63
N LYS A 33 -11.53 -4.90 -7.42
CA LYS A 33 -10.45 -5.58 -8.16
C LYS A 33 -9.32 -6.06 -7.27
N PHE A 34 -9.19 -5.50 -6.06
CA PHE A 34 -8.18 -5.90 -5.09
C PHE A 34 -8.63 -7.11 -4.23
N GLU A 35 -9.89 -7.52 -4.32
CA GLU A 35 -10.37 -8.68 -3.56
C GLU A 35 -9.65 -9.98 -3.93
N SER A 36 -9.25 -10.11 -5.20
CA SER A 36 -8.52 -11.28 -5.73
C SER A 36 -7.00 -11.09 -5.83
N ILE A 37 -6.49 -9.91 -5.46
CA ILE A 37 -5.06 -9.59 -5.58
C ILE A 37 -4.48 -9.45 -4.18
N PRO A 38 -3.49 -10.29 -3.78
CA PRO A 38 -2.78 -10.10 -2.54
C PRO A 38 -2.21 -8.69 -2.47
N SER A 39 -2.57 -7.95 -1.43
CA SER A 39 -2.22 -6.53 -1.30
C SER A 39 -1.57 -6.26 0.04
N LEU A 40 -0.41 -5.60 0.02
CA LEU A 40 0.29 -5.12 1.21
C LEU A 40 0.30 -3.60 1.21
N LEU A 41 -0.24 -3.01 2.27
CA LEU A 41 -0.19 -1.57 2.50
C LEU A 41 0.70 -1.30 3.71
N ILE A 42 1.69 -0.44 3.52
CA ILE A 42 2.60 -0.02 4.58
C ILE A 42 2.38 1.48 4.82
N TRP A 43 2.18 1.85 6.08
CA TRP A 43 1.85 3.22 6.46
C TRP A 43 2.73 3.72 7.60
N GLY A 44 3.16 4.98 7.53
CA GLY A 44 3.87 5.61 8.62
C GLY A 44 2.92 6.10 9.72
N GLY A 45 3.20 5.71 10.97
CA GLY A 45 2.42 6.13 12.13
C GLY A 45 2.52 7.63 12.43
N LYS A 46 3.66 8.25 12.05
CA LYS A 46 3.93 9.69 12.18
C LYS A 46 3.69 10.47 10.89
N ASP A 47 3.00 9.85 9.90
CA ASP A 47 2.68 10.54 8.64
C ASP A 47 1.77 11.74 8.90
N ARG A 48 2.32 12.95 8.62
CA ARG A 48 1.60 14.22 8.77
C ARG A 48 0.89 14.66 7.49
N MET A 49 1.22 14.03 6.35
CA MET A 49 0.58 14.32 5.06
C MET A 49 -0.70 13.52 4.91
N ILE A 50 -0.63 12.22 5.16
CA ILE A 50 -1.77 11.31 5.09
C ILE A 50 -1.83 10.52 6.42
N PRO A 51 -2.62 10.99 7.40
CA PRO A 51 -2.66 10.38 8.72
C PRO A 51 -3.02 8.88 8.71
N ALA A 52 -2.36 8.10 9.56
CA ALA A 52 -2.51 6.64 9.65
C ALA A 52 -3.95 6.16 9.92
N LYS A 53 -4.85 7.01 10.44
CA LYS A 53 -6.29 6.72 10.56
C LYS A 53 -6.95 6.34 9.23
N HIS A 54 -6.38 6.75 8.09
CA HIS A 54 -6.88 6.36 6.77
C HIS A 54 -6.62 4.88 6.45
N ALA A 55 -5.64 4.24 7.10
CA ALA A 55 -5.39 2.82 6.98
C ALA A 55 -6.60 1.97 7.44
N ASP A 56 -7.34 2.44 8.45
CA ASP A 56 -8.56 1.76 8.91
C ASP A 56 -9.68 1.77 7.88
N ASN A 57 -9.72 2.79 7.02
CA ASN A 57 -10.65 2.81 5.90
C ASN A 57 -10.27 1.74 4.87
N ILE A 58 -8.98 1.60 4.57
CA ILE A 58 -8.51 0.57 3.63
C ILE A 58 -8.81 -0.83 4.16
N ARG A 59 -8.57 -1.11 5.44
CA ARG A 59 -8.91 -2.41 6.05
C ARG A 59 -10.38 -2.79 5.87
N ARG A 60 -11.29 -1.79 5.86
CA ARG A 60 -12.73 -2.03 5.64
C ARG A 60 -13.10 -2.17 4.17
N GLU A 61 -12.45 -1.42 3.30
CA GLU A 61 -12.77 -1.37 1.86
C GLU A 61 -12.07 -2.49 1.09
N VAL A 62 -10.93 -3.00 1.60
CA VAL A 62 -10.14 -4.09 0.99
C VAL A 62 -9.81 -5.13 2.07
N PRO A 63 -10.76 -6.01 2.44
CA PRO A 63 -10.63 -6.92 3.58
C PRO A 63 -9.44 -7.88 3.47
N ASN A 64 -9.05 -8.28 2.25
CA ASN A 64 -7.95 -9.20 1.99
C ASN A 64 -6.58 -8.51 1.93
N SER A 65 -6.52 -7.20 2.23
CA SER A 65 -5.22 -6.51 2.31
C SER A 65 -4.57 -6.72 3.67
N ARG A 66 -3.25 -6.95 3.65
CA ARG A 66 -2.39 -6.84 4.84
C ARG A 66 -2.02 -5.37 5.02
N VAL A 67 -2.36 -4.79 6.17
CA VAL A 67 -2.06 -3.38 6.47
C VAL A 67 -1.13 -3.32 7.67
N GLU A 68 0.07 -2.78 7.46
CA GLU A 68 1.11 -2.61 8.47
C GLU A 68 1.35 -1.13 8.74
N ILE A 69 1.41 -0.77 10.02
CA ILE A 69 1.71 0.60 10.45
C ILE A 69 3.09 0.60 11.10
N PHE A 70 4.00 1.40 10.56
CA PHE A 70 5.32 1.65 11.13
C PHE A 70 5.20 2.84 12.08
N PRO A 71 5.14 2.64 13.40
CA PRO A 71 4.75 3.68 14.36
C PRO A 71 5.71 4.86 14.38
N ASP A 72 6.97 4.64 14.04
CA ASP A 72 8.00 5.67 14.07
C ASP A 72 8.28 6.32 12.72
N ALA A 73 7.80 5.73 11.63
CA ALA A 73 7.97 6.25 10.28
C ALA A 73 7.00 7.38 9.94
N GLY A 74 7.45 8.29 9.09
CA GLY A 74 6.66 9.35 8.48
C GLY A 74 6.01 8.92 7.16
N HIS A 75 5.99 9.85 6.18
CA HIS A 75 5.34 9.63 4.89
C HIS A 75 6.06 8.60 3.99
N PHE A 76 7.33 8.35 4.24
CA PHE A 76 8.16 7.43 3.46
C PHE A 76 8.74 6.31 4.35
N PRO A 77 7.94 5.32 4.77
CA PRO A 77 8.39 4.25 5.66
C PRO A 77 9.62 3.49 5.15
N GLN A 78 9.76 3.35 3.83
CA GLN A 78 10.91 2.71 3.20
C GLN A 78 12.23 3.48 3.37
N LEU A 79 12.17 4.78 3.66
CA LEU A 79 13.34 5.61 3.94
C LEU A 79 13.62 5.70 5.45
N ASP A 80 12.56 5.70 6.25
CA ASP A 80 12.67 5.89 7.70
C ASP A 80 13.05 4.57 8.41
N GLU A 81 12.53 3.44 7.93
CA GLU A 81 12.78 2.10 8.50
C GLU A 81 13.09 1.07 7.38
N PRO A 82 14.19 1.22 6.60
CA PRO A 82 14.45 0.43 5.40
C PRO A 82 14.57 -1.07 5.67
N ASP A 83 15.29 -1.46 6.73
CA ASP A 83 15.53 -2.87 7.04
C ASP A 83 14.21 -3.60 7.37
N PHE A 84 13.34 -2.96 8.13
CA PHE A 84 12.04 -3.52 8.47
C PHE A 84 11.13 -3.56 7.23
N PHE A 85 11.14 -2.49 6.42
CA PHE A 85 10.37 -2.40 5.19
C PHE A 85 10.73 -3.53 4.21
N PHE A 86 12.01 -3.74 3.93
CA PHE A 86 12.44 -4.76 2.98
C PHE A 86 12.23 -6.18 3.48
N ARG A 87 12.39 -6.43 4.78
CA ARG A 87 12.07 -7.73 5.39
C ARG A 87 10.57 -8.06 5.25
N LEU A 88 9.71 -7.11 5.59
CA LEU A 88 8.26 -7.26 5.46
C LEU A 88 7.84 -7.49 4.01
N LEU A 89 8.42 -6.74 3.08
CA LEU A 89 8.15 -6.89 1.66
C LEU A 89 8.58 -8.27 1.14
N ALA A 90 9.78 -8.73 1.51
CA ALA A 90 10.28 -10.04 1.12
C ALA A 90 9.41 -11.18 1.66
N GLU A 91 8.98 -11.07 2.93
CA GLU A 91 8.04 -12.01 3.54
C GLU A 91 6.70 -12.06 2.79
N PHE A 92 6.14 -10.89 2.46
CA PHE A 92 4.89 -10.79 1.73
C PHE A 92 5.01 -11.41 0.32
N LEU A 93 6.09 -11.12 -0.40
CA LEU A 93 6.32 -11.67 -1.73
C LEU A 93 6.50 -13.19 -1.68
N ALA A 94 7.26 -13.71 -0.71
CA ALA A 94 7.44 -15.15 -0.55
C ALA A 94 6.14 -15.88 -0.25
N ALA A 95 5.27 -15.28 0.59
CA ALA A 95 3.98 -15.86 0.94
C ALA A 95 2.95 -15.84 -0.21
N ASN A 96 3.15 -14.95 -1.22
CA ASN A 96 2.23 -14.76 -2.33
C ASN A 96 2.85 -15.10 -3.69
N HIS A 97 4.04 -15.73 -3.69
CA HIS A 97 4.66 -16.23 -4.89
C HIS A 97 3.94 -17.51 -5.33
N THR A 98 3.11 -17.42 -6.34
CA THR A 98 2.63 -18.62 -7.05
C THR A 98 3.69 -18.97 -8.09
N ASP A 99 4.36 -20.11 -7.91
CA ASP A 99 5.21 -20.66 -8.96
C ASP A 99 4.36 -20.86 -10.21
N SER A 100 4.72 -20.16 -11.27
CA SER A 100 4.06 -20.24 -12.59
C SER A 100 4.28 -21.61 -13.27
N SER A 101 4.85 -22.56 -12.56
CA SER A 101 5.11 -23.92 -13.06
C SER A 101 3.91 -24.87 -12.96
N ASP A 102 2.83 -24.50 -12.23
CA ASP A 102 1.65 -25.36 -12.05
C ASP A 102 0.38 -24.79 -12.71
N ALA A 103 0.51 -24.25 -13.89
CA ALA A 103 -0.63 -23.80 -14.69
C ALA A 103 -1.36 -24.97 -15.38
N ASP A 104 -1.48 -26.13 -14.71
CA ASP A 104 -2.38 -27.23 -15.17
C ASP A 104 -2.87 -28.13 -14.02
N THR A 105 -3.42 -27.57 -12.95
CA THR A 105 -4.34 -28.33 -12.09
C THR A 105 -5.25 -27.37 -11.33
N GLY A 106 -6.48 -27.23 -11.78
CA GLY A 106 -7.50 -26.39 -11.18
C GLY A 106 -7.95 -26.89 -9.80
N ALA A 107 -7.37 -26.29 -8.76
CA ALA A 107 -7.96 -26.29 -7.43
C ALA A 107 -7.78 -24.90 -6.80
N PRO A 108 -8.82 -24.32 -6.20
CA PRO A 108 -8.69 -23.03 -5.51
C PRO A 108 -7.87 -23.23 -4.24
N THR A 109 -6.70 -22.63 -4.18
CA THR A 109 -5.89 -22.62 -2.95
C THR A 109 -6.56 -21.66 -1.96
N GLU A 110 -7.05 -22.23 -0.88
CA GLU A 110 -7.59 -21.52 0.27
C GLU A 110 -6.53 -20.58 0.84
N ILE A 111 -6.74 -19.27 0.72
CA ILE A 111 -5.83 -18.24 1.24
C ILE A 111 -6.05 -18.15 2.73
N THR A 112 -5.23 -18.84 3.51
CA THR A 112 -5.19 -18.66 4.96
C THR A 112 -4.48 -17.34 5.26
N PRO A 113 -5.13 -16.35 5.90
CA PRO A 113 -4.45 -15.13 6.31
C PRO A 113 -3.44 -15.46 7.42
N ALA A 114 -2.16 -15.41 7.09
CA ALA A 114 -1.08 -15.54 8.07
C ALA A 114 -1.06 -14.28 8.96
N ALA A 115 -1.87 -14.29 10.01
CA ALA A 115 -1.86 -13.30 11.05
C ALA A 115 -0.82 -13.69 12.11
N MET A 116 0.42 -13.25 11.94
CA MET A 116 1.34 -13.08 13.07
C MET A 116 1.99 -11.70 12.97
N PRO A 117 1.84 -10.84 13.98
CA PRO A 117 2.55 -9.58 14.02
C PRO A 117 4.05 -9.87 14.17
N LEU A 118 4.86 -9.33 13.26
CA LEU A 118 6.31 -9.32 13.39
C LEU A 118 6.69 -8.56 14.66
N GLN A 119 7.33 -9.27 15.61
CA GLN A 119 7.90 -8.62 16.77
C GLN A 119 9.09 -7.77 16.32
N ARG A 120 9.09 -6.52 16.75
CA ARG A 120 10.21 -5.61 16.53
C ARG A 120 11.38 -6.03 17.40
N PRO A 121 12.64 -5.88 16.96
CA PRO A 121 13.82 -6.07 17.79
C PRO A 121 13.87 -5.06 18.93
#